data_84881354ac916340745c6bbfcadba18a
#
_entry.id   84881354ac916340745c6bbfcadba18a
#
_cell.length_a   1.000
_cell.length_b   1.000
_cell.length_c   1.000
_cell.angle_alpha   90.00
_cell.angle_beta   90.00
_cell.angle_gamma   90.00
#
_symmetry.space_group_name_H-M   'P 1'
#
loop_
_entity.id
_entity.type
_entity.pdbx_description
1 polymer ?
#
loop_
_entity_poly.entity_id
_entity_poly.type
_entity_poly.pdbx_seq_one_letter_code
_entity_poly.pdbx_strand_id
1 'polypeptide(L)'
;ENTLNHEYPMVENWFIAAPPNSKFIRDWRVEYQNAVTCAQTDVYLQDCELVRQAKFPLRLPYYLCYLAAQIVVRKTQEYRLSLLRAEDDAFSYGLAFKKKWDEVAMADLLLFNKKPESRPNLIKLIRYDRIRLDYYVERKFYKKDSWLGELLPD
;
A
#
# COMPACT_ATOMS: atom_id res chain seq x y z
N GLU A 1 6.58 -9.53 4.07
CA GLU A 1 6.49 -11.00 4.06
C GLU A 1 5.12 -11.51 3.60
N ASN A 2 4.02 -10.79 3.86
CA ASN A 2 2.67 -11.27 3.51
C ASN A 2 2.28 -10.98 2.06
N THR A 3 2.87 -10.01 1.42
CA THR A 3 2.69 -9.70 0.00
C THR A 3 3.34 -10.73 -0.92
N LEU A 4 4.26 -11.54 -0.40
CA LEU A 4 4.97 -12.57 -1.15
C LEU A 4 4.21 -13.90 -1.24
N ASN A 5 3.10 -14.05 -0.53
CA ASN A 5 2.30 -15.26 -0.62
C ASN A 5 1.42 -15.21 -1.87
N HIS A 6 1.88 -15.83 -2.95
CA HIS A 6 1.16 -15.87 -4.23
C HIS A 6 -0.22 -16.55 -4.15
N GLU A 7 -0.39 -17.43 -3.20
CA GLU A 7 -1.66 -18.13 -2.95
C GLU A 7 -2.67 -17.22 -2.23
N TYR A 8 -2.16 -16.26 -1.43
CA TYR A 8 -2.95 -15.32 -0.64
C TYR A 8 -2.37 -13.91 -0.74
N PRO A 9 -2.40 -13.27 -1.92
CA PRO A 9 -1.84 -11.94 -2.08
C PRO A 9 -2.58 -10.92 -1.22
N MET A 10 -1.85 -10.08 -0.50
CA MET A 10 -2.44 -8.97 0.23
C MET A 10 -2.74 -7.82 -0.73
N VAL A 11 -4.01 -7.49 -0.89
CA VAL A 11 -4.43 -6.32 -1.67
C VAL A 11 -4.30 -5.08 -0.79
N GLU A 12 -3.34 -4.24 -1.10
CA GLU A 12 -3.11 -2.97 -0.40
C GLU A 12 -4.25 -1.97 -0.70
N ASN A 13 -4.61 -1.16 0.30
CA ASN A 13 -5.74 -0.23 0.21
C ASN A 13 -5.35 1.23 -0.06
N TRP A 14 -4.07 1.52 -0.20
CA TRP A 14 -3.58 2.89 -0.38
C TRP A 14 -3.54 3.37 -1.84
N PHE A 15 -3.57 2.45 -2.80
CA PHE A 15 -3.71 2.78 -4.22
C PHE A 15 -4.58 1.76 -4.92
N ILE A 16 -5.71 2.21 -5.44
CA ILE A 16 -6.68 1.40 -6.16
C ILE A 16 -7.17 2.23 -7.35
N ALA A 17 -7.05 1.66 -8.54
CA ALA A 17 -7.68 2.20 -9.75
C ALA A 17 -8.73 1.20 -10.23
N ALA A 18 -9.96 1.67 -10.40
CA ALA A 18 -11.06 0.83 -10.82
C ALA A 18 -12.03 1.61 -11.72
N PRO A 19 -12.66 0.97 -12.71
CA PRO A 19 -13.71 1.62 -13.49
C PRO A 19 -14.92 1.94 -12.62
N PRO A 20 -15.76 2.90 -13.03
CA PRO A 20 -17.03 3.16 -12.38
C PRO A 20 -17.84 1.86 -12.25
N ASN A 21 -18.51 1.68 -11.11
CA ASN A 21 -19.33 0.50 -10.81
C ASN A 21 -18.58 -0.84 -10.78
N SER A 22 -17.28 -0.84 -10.53
CA SER A 22 -16.52 -2.06 -10.35
C SER A 22 -17.19 -3.01 -9.37
N LYS A 23 -17.47 -4.24 -9.82
CA LYS A 23 -18.07 -5.29 -8.99
C LYS A 23 -17.18 -5.62 -7.80
N PHE A 24 -15.86 -5.76 -8.02
CA PHE A 24 -14.90 -6.02 -6.96
C PHE A 24 -14.95 -4.97 -5.84
N ILE A 25 -14.95 -3.68 -6.20
CA ILE A 25 -14.97 -2.60 -5.19
C ILE A 25 -16.28 -2.59 -4.40
N ARG A 26 -17.42 -2.86 -5.04
CA ARG A 26 -18.71 -2.97 -4.34
C ARG A 26 -18.71 -4.14 -3.35
N ASP A 27 -18.29 -5.31 -3.80
CA ASP A 27 -18.30 -6.52 -3.00
C ASP A 27 -17.29 -6.40 -1.84
N TRP A 28 -16.13 -5.81 -2.09
CA TRP A 28 -15.15 -5.48 -1.04
C TRP A 28 -15.71 -4.51 0.00
N ARG A 29 -16.40 -3.47 -0.44
CA ARG A 29 -17.04 -2.54 0.48
C ARG A 29 -18.07 -3.24 1.36
N VAL A 30 -18.93 -4.06 0.78
CA VAL A 30 -19.97 -4.80 1.52
C VAL A 30 -19.33 -5.74 2.53
N GLU A 31 -18.31 -6.51 2.13
CA GLU A 31 -17.60 -7.41 3.02
C GLU A 31 -16.91 -6.67 4.17
N TYR A 32 -16.27 -5.55 3.87
CA TYR A 32 -15.62 -4.73 4.89
C TYR A 32 -16.64 -4.12 5.87
N GLN A 33 -17.78 -3.65 5.36
CA GLN A 33 -18.88 -3.16 6.23
C GLN A 33 -19.38 -4.26 7.15
N ASN A 34 -19.60 -5.46 6.64
CA ASN A 34 -19.99 -6.63 7.45
C ASN A 34 -18.95 -6.90 8.54
N ALA A 35 -17.68 -6.90 8.20
CA ALA A 35 -16.61 -7.14 9.14
C ALA A 35 -16.53 -6.08 10.26
N VAL A 36 -16.78 -4.81 9.93
CA VAL A 36 -16.75 -3.68 10.90
C VAL A 36 -18.01 -3.67 11.77
N THR A 37 -19.17 -4.00 11.20
CA THR A 37 -20.44 -3.97 11.94
C THR A 37 -20.71 -5.23 12.76
N CYS A 38 -19.99 -6.30 12.48
CA CYS A 38 -20.02 -7.48 13.32
C CYS A 38 -19.47 -7.11 14.70
N ALA A 39 -20.35 -7.07 15.70
CA ALA A 39 -20.06 -6.56 17.06
C ALA A 39 -18.91 -7.33 17.75
N GLN A 40 -18.49 -8.45 17.17
CA GLN A 40 -17.39 -9.27 17.65
C GLN A 40 -16.48 -9.59 16.45
N THR A 41 -15.55 -8.69 16.18
CA THR A 41 -14.54 -8.86 15.12
C THR A 41 -13.82 -10.21 15.25
N ASP A 42 -13.62 -10.68 16.47
CA ASP A 42 -12.99 -11.98 16.74
C ASP A 42 -13.85 -13.16 16.27
N VAL A 43 -15.19 -13.07 16.38
CA VAL A 43 -16.12 -14.08 15.88
C VAL A 43 -16.11 -14.11 14.36
N TYR A 44 -16.18 -12.95 13.72
CA TYR A 44 -16.09 -12.84 12.26
C TYR A 44 -14.83 -13.50 11.71
N LEU A 45 -13.72 -13.35 12.45
CA LEU A 45 -12.42 -13.91 12.07
C LEU A 45 -12.30 -15.40 12.39
N GLN A 46 -12.88 -15.85 13.49
CA GLN A 46 -12.85 -17.26 13.89
C GLN A 46 -13.70 -18.15 12.99
N ASP A 47 -14.83 -17.64 12.53
CA ASP A 47 -15.76 -18.38 11.67
C ASP A 47 -15.35 -18.37 10.19
N CYS A 48 -14.37 -17.57 9.83
CA CYS A 48 -13.90 -17.51 8.45
C CYS A 48 -12.73 -18.48 8.24
N GLU A 49 -13.00 -19.65 7.63
CA GLU A 49 -11.97 -20.63 7.28
C GLU A 49 -10.83 -20.01 6.44
N LEU A 50 -11.15 -19.07 5.57
CA LEU A 50 -10.16 -18.34 4.76
C LEU A 50 -9.19 -17.53 5.61
N VAL A 51 -9.66 -17.00 6.75
CA VAL A 51 -8.80 -16.26 7.70
C VAL A 51 -7.79 -17.19 8.36
N ARG A 52 -8.27 -18.35 8.77
CA ARG A 52 -7.42 -19.39 9.39
C ARG A 52 -6.35 -19.89 8.42
N GLN A 53 -6.72 -20.10 7.17
CA GLN A 53 -5.80 -20.57 6.13
C GLN A 53 -4.80 -19.51 5.69
N ALA A 54 -5.19 -18.23 5.67
CA ALA A 54 -4.36 -17.12 5.19
C ALA A 54 -3.19 -16.77 6.13
N LYS A 55 -3.13 -17.31 7.35
CA LYS A 55 -2.10 -17.00 8.36
C LYS A 55 -1.85 -15.51 8.53
N PHE A 56 -2.91 -14.72 8.58
CA PHE A 56 -2.83 -13.28 8.72
C PHE A 56 -2.17 -12.89 10.05
N PRO A 57 -1.28 -11.88 10.07
CA PRO A 57 -0.72 -11.39 11.32
C PRO A 57 -1.82 -10.76 12.19
N LEU A 58 -1.88 -11.13 13.46
CA LEU A 58 -2.97 -10.89 14.41
C LEU A 58 -3.16 -9.45 14.90
N ARG A 59 -2.74 -8.42 14.19
CA ARG A 59 -3.11 -7.02 14.50
C ARG A 59 -4.41 -6.63 13.77
N LEU A 60 -5.49 -7.24 14.20
CA LEU A 60 -6.75 -7.37 13.50
C LEU A 60 -7.48 -6.10 13.07
N PRO A 61 -7.66 -5.03 13.88
CA PRO A 61 -8.40 -3.87 13.37
C PRO A 61 -7.72 -3.21 12.17
N TYR A 62 -6.40 -3.20 12.15
CA TYR A 62 -5.63 -2.60 11.06
C TYR A 62 -5.74 -3.41 9.76
N TYR A 63 -5.75 -4.72 9.85
CA TYR A 63 -5.77 -5.61 8.67
C TYR A 63 -7.16 -6.01 8.19
N LEU A 64 -8.22 -5.57 8.85
CA LEU A 64 -9.59 -5.96 8.53
C LEU A 64 -9.98 -5.63 7.08
N CYS A 65 -9.55 -4.47 6.58
CA CYS A 65 -9.80 -4.06 5.21
C CYS A 65 -9.12 -5.00 4.19
N TYR A 66 -7.86 -5.38 4.45
CA TYR A 66 -7.11 -6.31 3.60
C TYR A 66 -7.72 -7.71 3.61
N LEU A 67 -8.16 -8.14 4.78
CA LEU A 67 -8.81 -9.42 4.95
C LEU A 67 -10.13 -9.49 4.17
N ALA A 68 -10.96 -8.46 4.26
CA ALA A 68 -12.20 -8.36 3.49
C ALA A 68 -11.94 -8.45 1.97
N ALA A 69 -10.87 -7.81 1.48
CA ALA A 69 -10.47 -7.94 0.08
C ALA A 69 -10.12 -9.39 -0.29
N GLN A 70 -9.36 -10.07 0.56
CA GLN A 70 -9.00 -11.48 0.32
C GLN A 70 -10.22 -12.41 0.32
N ILE A 71 -11.14 -12.23 1.25
CA ILE A 71 -12.39 -13.01 1.31
C ILE A 71 -13.15 -12.84 0.00
N VAL A 72 -13.27 -11.61 -0.48
CA VAL A 72 -13.98 -11.31 -1.74
C VAL A 72 -13.29 -11.96 -2.94
N VAL A 73 -11.98 -11.82 -3.06
CA VAL A 73 -11.22 -12.44 -4.16
C VAL A 73 -11.38 -13.95 -4.18
N ARG A 74 -11.52 -14.59 -3.00
CA ARG A 74 -11.64 -16.05 -2.89
C ARG A 74 -13.06 -16.58 -3.05
N LYS A 75 -14.07 -15.77 -2.74
CA LYS A 75 -15.47 -16.17 -2.92
C LYS A 75 -15.85 -16.38 -4.39
N THR A 76 -15.14 -15.73 -5.31
CA THR A 76 -15.42 -15.85 -6.74
C THR A 76 -14.16 -15.58 -7.57
N GLN A 77 -14.00 -16.32 -8.66
CA GLN A 77 -12.91 -16.13 -9.62
C GLN A 77 -13.31 -15.18 -10.78
N GLU A 78 -14.45 -14.50 -10.68
CA GLU A 78 -14.99 -13.65 -11.74
C GLU A 78 -14.29 -12.30 -11.89
N TYR A 79 -13.48 -11.89 -10.91
CA TYR A 79 -12.81 -10.60 -10.96
C TYR A 79 -11.59 -10.62 -11.88
N ARG A 80 -11.49 -9.61 -12.73
CA ARG A 80 -10.27 -9.33 -13.48
C ARG A 80 -9.46 -8.29 -12.70
N LEU A 81 -8.49 -8.74 -11.93
CA LEU A 81 -7.62 -7.91 -11.14
C LEU A 81 -6.21 -7.92 -11.73
N SER A 82 -5.63 -6.72 -11.87
CA SER A 82 -4.21 -6.57 -12.12
C SER A 82 -3.55 -6.19 -10.79
N LEU A 83 -2.75 -7.08 -10.23
CA LEU A 83 -2.04 -6.88 -8.97
C LEU A 83 -0.56 -6.69 -9.28
N LEU A 84 -0.02 -5.54 -8.90
CA LEU A 84 1.41 -5.24 -8.98
C LEU A 84 2.00 -5.42 -7.58
N ARG A 85 3.19 -5.98 -7.51
CA ARG A 85 3.90 -6.11 -6.24
C ARG A 85 4.40 -4.72 -5.81
N ALA A 86 4.03 -4.33 -4.61
CA ALA A 86 4.45 -3.03 -4.07
C ALA A 86 5.98 -2.93 -3.91
N GLU A 87 6.64 -4.04 -3.61
CA GLU A 87 8.10 -4.12 -3.46
C GLU A 87 8.85 -3.86 -4.77
N ASP A 88 8.25 -4.24 -5.89
CA ASP A 88 8.88 -4.08 -7.21
C ASP A 88 8.66 -2.67 -7.79
N ASP A 89 7.73 -1.89 -7.25
CA ASP A 89 7.37 -0.56 -7.74
C ASP A 89 7.28 0.47 -6.60
N ALA A 90 6.14 0.62 -5.96
CA ALA A 90 5.84 1.71 -5.03
C ALA A 90 6.71 1.73 -3.76
N PHE A 91 7.20 0.58 -3.31
CA PHE A 91 8.08 0.44 -2.15
C PHE A 91 9.56 0.29 -2.55
N SER A 92 9.86 0.10 -3.83
CA SER A 92 11.21 -0.18 -4.30
C SER A 92 12.23 0.84 -3.81
N TYR A 93 11.82 2.10 -3.77
CA TYR A 93 12.66 3.19 -3.28
C TYR A 93 12.95 3.13 -1.79
N GLY A 94 11.95 2.89 -0.96
CA GLY A 94 12.13 2.76 0.48
C GLY A 94 12.93 1.51 0.85
N LEU A 95 12.73 0.42 0.11
CA LEU A 95 13.37 -0.87 0.37
C LEU A 95 14.81 -0.95 -0.14
N ALA A 96 15.15 -0.24 -1.24
CA ALA A 96 16.50 -0.21 -1.79
C ALA A 96 17.54 0.32 -0.79
N PHE A 97 17.12 1.14 0.15
CA PHE A 97 17.97 1.82 1.12
C PHE A 97 18.16 1.12 2.46
N LYS A 98 17.95 -0.12 2.65
CA LYS A 98 18.33 -0.88 3.87
C LYS A 98 17.25 -1.76 4.48
N LYS A 99 16.25 -2.17 3.76
CA LYS A 99 15.16 -3.01 4.30
C LYS A 99 14.39 -2.38 5.49
N LYS A 100 14.53 -1.06 5.70
CA LYS A 100 13.85 -0.30 6.75
C LYS A 100 13.37 1.02 6.16
N TRP A 101 12.18 1.45 6.58
CA TRP A 101 11.69 2.79 6.32
C TRP A 101 12.57 3.81 7.04
N ASP A 102 13.24 4.65 6.27
CA ASP A 102 14.12 5.71 6.77
C ASP A 102 13.75 7.01 6.05
N GLU A 103 13.09 7.91 6.77
CA GLU A 103 12.59 9.17 6.24
C GLU A 103 13.70 10.13 5.81
N VAL A 104 14.89 10.03 6.41
CA VAL A 104 16.03 10.86 6.02
C VAL A 104 16.60 10.36 4.70
N ALA A 105 16.81 9.05 4.57
CA ALA A 105 17.28 8.45 3.33
C ALA A 105 16.29 8.65 2.19
N MET A 106 14.98 8.61 2.46
CA MET A 106 13.95 8.88 1.46
C MET A 106 13.99 10.35 1.01
N ALA A 107 14.14 11.30 1.95
CA ALA A 107 14.26 12.71 1.61
C ALA A 107 15.55 13.00 0.81
N ASP A 108 16.67 12.40 1.22
CA ASP A 108 17.94 12.53 0.49
C ASP A 108 17.81 12.04 -0.95
N LEU A 109 17.21 10.87 -1.12
CA LEU A 109 16.98 10.28 -2.44
C LEU A 109 16.12 11.17 -3.35
N LEU A 110 15.03 11.70 -2.82
CA LEU A 110 14.04 12.42 -3.61
C LEU A 110 14.37 13.89 -3.84
N LEU A 111 15.08 14.53 -2.90
CA LEU A 111 15.33 15.97 -2.92
C LEU A 111 16.79 16.37 -3.19
N PHE A 112 17.74 15.47 -2.95
CA PHE A 112 19.16 15.81 -3.04
C PHE A 112 19.96 14.96 -4.03
N ASN A 113 19.50 13.75 -4.31
CA ASN A 113 20.19 12.91 -5.29
C ASN A 113 19.70 13.19 -6.70
N LYS A 114 20.62 13.03 -7.65
CA LYS A 114 20.28 13.10 -9.07
C LYS A 114 19.25 12.04 -9.41
N LYS A 115 18.29 12.42 -10.21
CA LYS A 115 17.24 11.56 -10.72
C LYS A 115 17.78 10.27 -11.34
N PRO A 116 17.29 9.09 -10.94
CA PRO A 116 17.72 7.84 -11.54
C PRO A 116 17.18 7.67 -12.96
N GLU A 117 17.87 6.83 -13.74
CA GLU A 117 17.46 6.52 -15.11
C GLU A 117 16.15 5.74 -15.16
N SER A 118 15.97 4.76 -14.26
CA SER A 118 14.72 4.02 -14.12
C SER A 118 13.89 4.56 -12.96
N ARG A 119 12.58 4.67 -13.19
CA ARG A 119 11.65 5.20 -12.19
C ARG A 119 10.56 4.17 -11.92
N PRO A 120 10.13 4.03 -10.67
CA PRO A 120 8.87 3.33 -10.39
C PRO A 120 7.70 4.16 -10.93
N ASN A 121 6.59 3.50 -11.25
CA ASN A 121 5.36 4.19 -11.65
C ASN A 121 4.74 4.96 -10.48
N LEU A 122 4.97 4.47 -9.26
CA LEU A 122 4.46 5.04 -8.02
C LEU A 122 5.54 5.02 -6.95
N ILE A 123 5.51 6.02 -6.06
CA ILE A 123 6.27 6.02 -4.82
C ILE A 123 5.29 6.15 -3.67
N LYS A 124 5.27 5.18 -2.76
CA LYS A 124 4.52 5.30 -1.53
C LYS A 124 5.36 6.01 -0.49
N LEU A 125 4.85 7.14 -0.03
CA LEU A 125 5.38 7.87 1.12
C LEU A 125 4.55 7.53 2.36
N ILE A 126 5.22 7.11 3.42
CA ILE A 126 4.60 6.99 4.73
C ILE A 126 4.51 8.37 5.40
N ARG A 127 3.79 8.44 6.52
CA ARG A 127 3.56 9.72 7.24
C ARG A 127 4.87 10.47 7.55
N TYR A 128 5.88 9.75 8.03
CA TYR A 128 7.15 10.37 8.44
C TYR A 128 7.97 10.85 7.24
N ASP A 129 7.99 10.11 6.13
CA ASP A 129 8.61 10.56 4.88
C ASP A 129 8.01 11.88 4.44
N ARG A 130 6.67 11.99 4.44
CA ARG A 130 5.95 13.19 4.01
C ARG A 130 6.27 14.39 4.89
N ILE A 131 6.25 14.24 6.21
CA ILE A 131 6.60 15.31 7.15
C ILE A 131 8.03 15.80 6.90
N ARG A 132 8.96 14.89 6.64
CA ARG A 132 10.35 15.24 6.35
C ARG A 132 10.50 15.95 5.01
N LEU A 133 9.82 15.49 3.97
CA LEU A 133 9.81 16.12 2.66
C LEU A 133 9.20 17.53 2.72
N ASP A 134 8.04 17.69 3.35
CA ASP A 134 7.36 18.97 3.52
C ASP A 134 8.29 19.99 4.21
N TYR A 135 9.01 19.57 5.25
CA TYR A 135 9.97 20.42 5.95
C TYR A 135 11.04 21.00 5.03
N TYR A 136 11.60 20.22 4.11
CA TYR A 136 12.61 20.68 3.18
C TYR A 136 12.03 21.49 2.03
N VAL A 137 10.88 21.06 1.49
CA VAL A 137 10.20 21.72 0.36
C VAL A 137 9.74 23.13 0.75
N GLU A 138 9.12 23.31 1.91
CA GLU A 138 8.67 24.61 2.42
C GLU A 138 9.81 25.62 2.59
N ARG A 139 11.02 25.11 2.87
CA ARG A 139 12.23 25.93 3.03
C ARG A 139 13.02 26.09 1.74
N LYS A 140 12.51 25.59 0.63
CA LYS A 140 13.20 25.53 -0.67
C LYS A 140 14.58 24.87 -0.57
N PHE A 141 14.73 23.92 0.34
CA PHE A 141 15.99 23.21 0.59
C PHE A 141 16.01 21.89 -0.17
N TYR A 142 16.26 21.99 -1.48
CA TYR A 142 16.33 20.87 -2.41
C TYR A 142 17.15 21.22 -3.63
N LYS A 143 17.63 20.22 -4.36
CA LYS A 143 18.30 20.44 -5.65
C LYS A 143 17.29 20.39 -6.79
N LYS A 144 17.37 21.34 -7.70
CA LYS A 144 16.47 21.41 -8.87
C LYS A 144 16.60 20.21 -9.81
N ASP A 145 17.79 19.63 -9.94
CA ASP A 145 18.05 18.44 -10.74
C ASP A 145 17.74 17.12 -10.02
N SER A 146 17.19 17.21 -8.82
CA SER A 146 16.68 16.04 -8.09
C SER A 146 15.33 15.60 -8.63
N TRP A 147 14.90 14.42 -8.21
CA TRP A 147 13.63 13.89 -8.70
C TRP A 147 12.42 14.79 -8.41
N LEU A 148 12.20 15.14 -7.12
CA LEU A 148 11.09 16.01 -6.78
C LEU A 148 11.39 17.47 -7.13
N GLY A 149 12.66 17.88 -7.09
CA GLY A 149 13.06 19.25 -7.42
C GLY A 149 12.63 19.71 -8.82
N GLU A 150 12.66 18.80 -9.80
CA GLU A 150 12.16 19.09 -11.15
C GLU A 150 10.64 19.36 -11.21
N LEU A 151 9.89 18.84 -10.26
CA LEU A 151 8.43 18.97 -10.21
C LEU A 151 7.97 20.15 -9.36
N LEU A 152 8.88 20.72 -8.55
CA LEU A 152 8.55 21.80 -7.64
C LEU A 152 8.69 23.17 -8.34
N PRO A 153 7.83 24.14 -8.02
CA PRO A 153 7.93 25.49 -8.55
C PRO A 153 9.23 26.17 -8.13
N ASP A 154 9.63 27.18 -8.89
CA ASP A 154 10.78 28.05 -8.59
C ASP A 154 10.60 28.88 -7.32
#